data_55eec8a8aa022817dfe3e0c20bb339d4
#
_entry.id   55eec8a8aa022817dfe3e0c20bb339d4
#
_cell.length_a   1.000
_cell.length_b   1.000
_cell.length_c   1.000
_cell.angle_alpha   90.00
_cell.angle_beta   90.00
_cell.angle_gamma   90.00
#
_symmetry.space_group_name_H-M   'P 1'
#
loop_
_entity.id
_entity.type
_entity.pdbx_description
1 polymer ?
#
loop_
_entity_poly.entity_id
_entity_poly.type
_entity_poly.pdbx_seq_one_letter_code
_entity_poly.pdbx_strand_id
1 'polypeptide(L)'
;MKVLITGTAGFIGMHLAERLLNRGDEVIGIDSLNDYYDVNLKLARLEKTGIPKTQIQKGKVIQSQKFPKYQFVQLNLEDKKSLTDLFERERFDKVVNLAAQAGVRYSLTNPDAYIQANIVGFINVLEACRKYEIKHLAYASSSSVYGSNVKMPFSTSDSVDHPVSLYAASKKSNELMAHTYSHLFGLPTTGLRFFTVYGPWGRPDMALFLFTKAIKENKPIDVFNYGKMKRDFTYIDDIVEGVVRVLDHPPTPTPDLDNSVMDPSLSRAPYKVFNIGNSSPVELMDFIVAIEEALGKEALKNLMEIQPGDVPATHADTTPLENELGYRPSTPVKTGVKKFIEWYNDYYR
;
A
#
# COMPACT_ATOMS: atom_id res chain seq x y z
N MET A 1 9.73 -16.06 -11.47
CA MET A 1 10.76 -15.13 -10.97
C MET A 1 10.83 -15.20 -9.46
N LYS A 2 11.94 -14.73 -8.85
CA LYS A 2 12.10 -14.64 -7.40
C LYS A 2 11.89 -13.21 -6.92
N VAL A 3 10.90 -12.99 -6.07
CA VAL A 3 10.46 -11.66 -5.65
C VAL A 3 10.59 -11.48 -4.15
N LEU A 4 11.23 -10.40 -3.72
CA LEU A 4 11.13 -9.93 -2.35
C LEU A 4 9.88 -9.05 -2.20
N ILE A 5 9.03 -9.37 -1.23
CA ILE A 5 7.92 -8.51 -0.82
C ILE A 5 8.16 -8.08 0.62
N THR A 6 8.28 -6.78 0.86
CA THR A 6 8.30 -6.24 2.21
C THR A 6 6.88 -5.93 2.67
N GLY A 7 6.58 -6.13 3.95
CA GLY A 7 5.24 -5.91 4.49
C GLY A 7 4.25 -7.05 4.22
N THR A 8 4.70 -8.30 4.15
CA THR A 8 3.85 -9.45 3.81
C THR A 8 2.87 -9.87 4.91
N ALA A 9 3.05 -9.45 6.15
CA ALA A 9 2.04 -9.57 7.21
C ALA A 9 1.02 -8.40 7.17
N GLY A 10 1.23 -7.44 6.26
CA GLY A 10 0.32 -6.35 6.00
C GLY A 10 -0.84 -6.74 5.07
N PHE A 11 -1.82 -5.84 4.93
CA PHE A 11 -3.03 -6.05 4.14
C PHE A 11 -2.71 -6.33 2.66
N ILE A 12 -2.07 -5.38 1.97
CA ILE A 12 -1.75 -5.51 0.54
C ILE A 12 -0.69 -6.60 0.31
N GLY A 13 0.33 -6.64 1.19
CA GLY A 13 1.46 -7.57 1.05
C GLY A 13 1.06 -9.04 1.09
N MET A 14 0.12 -9.41 1.96
CA MET A 14 -0.41 -10.78 2.04
C MET A 14 -1.12 -11.20 0.75
N HIS A 15 -2.03 -10.34 0.24
CA HIS A 15 -2.76 -10.63 -0.99
C HIS A 15 -1.85 -10.68 -2.23
N LEU A 16 -0.85 -9.79 -2.29
CA LEU A 16 0.14 -9.81 -3.35
C LEU A 16 1.00 -11.09 -3.31
N ALA A 17 1.45 -11.49 -2.11
CA ALA A 17 2.20 -12.74 -1.96
C ALA A 17 1.37 -13.94 -2.43
N GLU A 18 0.12 -14.06 -1.99
CA GLU A 18 -0.78 -15.14 -2.43
C GLU A 18 -1.01 -15.13 -3.96
N ARG A 19 -1.17 -13.95 -4.57
CA ARG A 19 -1.33 -13.79 -6.02
C ARG A 19 -0.11 -14.25 -6.81
N LEU A 20 1.10 -13.83 -6.40
CA LEU A 20 2.34 -14.21 -7.07
C LEU A 20 2.66 -15.70 -6.90
N LEU A 21 2.43 -16.25 -5.70
CA LEU A 21 2.61 -17.68 -5.43
C LEU A 21 1.67 -18.55 -6.26
N ASN A 22 0.40 -18.15 -6.41
CA ASN A 22 -0.56 -18.86 -7.27
C ASN A 22 -0.21 -18.72 -8.76
N ARG A 23 0.51 -17.67 -9.15
CA ARG A 23 1.08 -17.52 -10.51
C ARG A 23 2.28 -18.42 -10.73
N GLY A 24 2.89 -18.96 -9.67
CA GLY A 24 4.04 -19.85 -9.72
C GLY A 24 5.39 -19.17 -9.46
N ASP A 25 5.40 -17.92 -9.04
CA ASP A 25 6.61 -17.21 -8.62
C ASP A 25 7.15 -17.74 -7.30
N GLU A 26 8.43 -17.50 -7.04
CA GLU A 26 9.06 -17.68 -5.74
C GLU A 26 9.00 -16.37 -4.97
N VAL A 27 8.52 -16.41 -3.73
CA VAL A 27 8.35 -15.22 -2.90
C VAL A 27 9.11 -15.38 -1.58
N ILE A 28 9.91 -14.36 -1.27
CA ILE A 28 10.43 -14.18 0.09
C ILE A 28 9.69 -12.98 0.68
N GLY A 29 8.98 -13.22 1.78
CA GLY A 29 8.26 -12.18 2.51
C GLY A 29 9.05 -11.70 3.72
N ILE A 30 9.07 -10.40 3.96
CA ILE A 30 9.56 -9.83 5.23
C ILE A 30 8.54 -8.89 5.84
N ASP A 31 8.52 -8.86 7.18
CA ASP A 31 7.71 -7.92 7.97
C ASP A 31 8.33 -7.74 9.35
N SER A 32 8.21 -6.56 9.94
CA SER A 32 8.69 -6.28 11.30
C SER A 32 7.79 -6.85 12.38
N LEU A 33 6.50 -7.07 12.06
CA LEU A 33 5.44 -7.43 12.99
C LEU A 33 5.27 -6.40 14.12
N ASN A 34 5.42 -5.10 13.80
CA ASN A 34 5.23 -4.03 14.79
C ASN A 34 3.79 -4.03 15.34
N ASP A 35 3.60 -3.40 16.48
CA ASP A 35 2.36 -3.32 17.25
C ASP A 35 1.50 -2.09 16.95
N TYR A 36 1.71 -1.44 15.79
CA TYR A 36 0.89 -0.29 15.37
C TYR A 36 -0.62 -0.60 15.40
N TYR A 37 -0.98 -1.83 15.07
CA TYR A 37 -2.32 -2.40 15.27
C TYR A 37 -2.20 -3.88 15.68
N ASP A 38 -3.33 -4.52 15.99
CA ASP A 38 -3.39 -5.90 16.48
C ASP A 38 -2.45 -6.86 15.73
N VAL A 39 -1.41 -7.32 16.42
CA VAL A 39 -0.40 -8.25 15.89
C VAL A 39 -1.02 -9.61 15.55
N ASN A 40 -2.11 -10.02 16.22
CA ASN A 40 -2.77 -11.29 15.93
C ASN A 40 -3.35 -11.30 14.51
N LEU A 41 -3.85 -10.15 14.01
CA LEU A 41 -4.30 -10.04 12.62
C LEU A 41 -3.13 -10.19 11.63
N LYS A 42 -1.94 -9.68 11.96
CA LYS A 42 -0.73 -9.88 11.15
C LYS A 42 -0.31 -11.36 11.13
N LEU A 43 -0.31 -12.00 12.28
CA LEU A 43 -0.02 -13.42 12.41
C LEU A 43 -1.02 -14.30 11.65
N ALA A 44 -2.31 -13.97 11.74
CA ALA A 44 -3.36 -14.70 11.01
C ALA A 44 -3.21 -14.57 9.47
N ARG A 45 -2.79 -13.42 8.96
CA ARG A 45 -2.44 -13.26 7.52
C ARG A 45 -1.28 -14.16 7.11
N LEU A 46 -0.26 -14.29 7.96
CA LEU A 46 0.85 -15.19 7.72
C LEU A 46 0.40 -16.66 7.78
N GLU A 47 -0.41 -17.04 8.77
CA GLU A 47 -1.00 -18.38 8.86
C GLU A 47 -1.85 -18.74 7.64
N LYS A 48 -2.63 -17.77 7.10
CA LYS A 48 -3.39 -17.95 5.84
C LYS A 48 -2.48 -18.33 4.67
N THR A 49 -1.28 -17.80 4.64
CA THR A 49 -0.26 -18.10 3.61
C THR A 49 0.67 -19.25 4.02
N GLY A 50 0.36 -19.96 5.09
CA GLY A 50 1.05 -21.18 5.53
C GLY A 50 2.31 -20.95 6.36
N ILE A 51 2.51 -19.77 6.94
CA ILE A 51 3.62 -19.49 7.86
C ILE A 51 3.13 -19.73 9.30
N PRO A 52 3.61 -20.78 10.00
CA PRO A 52 3.17 -21.10 11.34
C PRO A 52 3.62 -20.03 12.35
N LYS A 53 2.68 -19.40 13.06
CA LYS A 53 3.01 -18.35 14.04
C LYS A 53 3.96 -18.81 15.15
N THR A 54 3.90 -20.10 15.54
CA THR A 54 4.74 -20.68 16.57
C THR A 54 6.22 -20.80 16.17
N GLN A 55 6.54 -20.70 14.88
CA GLN A 55 7.91 -20.79 14.36
C GLN A 55 8.53 -19.41 14.11
N ILE A 56 7.75 -18.31 14.23
CA ILE A 56 8.23 -16.96 13.94
C ILE A 56 9.23 -16.53 15.02
N GLN A 57 10.45 -16.27 14.57
CA GLN A 57 11.56 -15.75 15.35
C GLN A 57 12.32 -14.73 14.51
N LYS A 58 12.73 -13.61 15.11
CA LYS A 58 13.46 -12.53 14.42
C LYS A 58 14.70 -13.09 13.70
N GLY A 59 14.81 -12.76 12.41
CA GLY A 59 15.93 -13.16 11.55
C GLY A 59 15.91 -14.61 11.06
N LYS A 60 15.01 -15.47 11.56
CA LYS A 60 14.89 -16.85 11.11
C LYS A 60 14.06 -16.96 9.84
N VAL A 61 14.55 -17.72 8.87
CA VAL A 61 13.79 -18.08 7.67
C VAL A 61 12.79 -19.19 8.00
N ILE A 62 11.53 -18.98 7.63
CA ILE A 62 10.43 -19.91 7.87
C ILE A 62 9.83 -20.30 6.53
N GLN A 63 9.81 -21.60 6.25
CA GLN A 63 9.19 -22.16 5.05
C GLN A 63 7.69 -22.27 5.23
N SER A 64 6.92 -21.80 4.24
CA SER A 64 5.47 -21.98 4.23
C SER A 64 5.10 -23.47 4.11
N GLN A 65 4.10 -23.88 4.89
CA GLN A 65 3.51 -25.23 4.83
C GLN A 65 2.45 -25.36 3.71
N LYS A 66 1.99 -24.25 3.15
CA LYS A 66 0.97 -24.20 2.10
C LYS A 66 1.56 -23.99 0.71
N PHE A 67 2.57 -23.12 0.62
CA PHE A 67 3.20 -22.73 -0.64
C PHE A 67 4.69 -23.12 -0.62
N PRO A 68 5.12 -24.16 -1.35
CA PRO A 68 6.54 -24.61 -1.35
C PRO A 68 7.53 -23.53 -1.80
N LYS A 69 7.07 -22.53 -2.57
CA LYS A 69 7.87 -21.41 -3.06
C LYS A 69 7.73 -20.14 -2.21
N TYR A 70 7.24 -20.25 -0.97
CA TYR A 70 7.10 -19.11 -0.06
C TYR A 70 7.93 -19.29 1.21
N GLN A 71 8.76 -18.31 1.51
CA GLN A 71 9.47 -18.20 2.77
C GLN A 71 9.19 -16.84 3.40
N PHE A 72 9.25 -16.80 4.73
CA PHE A 72 9.05 -15.58 5.52
C PHE A 72 10.22 -15.37 6.48
N VAL A 73 10.59 -14.09 6.67
CA VAL A 73 11.56 -13.67 7.68
C VAL A 73 11.00 -12.47 8.45
N GLN A 74 10.97 -12.55 9.77
CA GLN A 74 10.71 -11.36 10.59
C GLN A 74 11.94 -10.47 10.59
N LEU A 75 11.86 -9.32 9.93
CA LEU A 75 12.96 -8.39 9.71
C LEU A 75 12.48 -6.94 9.66
N ASN A 76 13.23 -6.03 10.26
CA ASN A 76 13.03 -4.59 10.15
C ASN A 76 13.88 -4.03 8.99
N LEU A 77 13.32 -3.10 8.21
CA LEU A 77 14.06 -2.47 7.09
C LEU A 77 15.22 -1.61 7.56
N GLU A 78 15.18 -1.11 8.80
CA GLU A 78 16.24 -0.32 9.44
C GLU A 78 17.48 -1.18 9.77
N ASP A 79 17.32 -2.50 9.88
CA ASP A 79 18.42 -3.43 10.07
C ASP A 79 19.15 -3.67 8.72
N LYS A 80 19.99 -2.71 8.36
CA LYS A 80 20.76 -2.71 7.09
C LYS A 80 21.55 -3.98 6.90
N LYS A 81 22.18 -4.51 7.96
CA LYS A 81 23.03 -5.69 7.87
C LYS A 81 22.20 -6.91 7.49
N SER A 82 21.17 -7.21 8.27
CA SER A 82 20.33 -8.39 8.03
C SER A 82 19.59 -8.30 6.67
N LEU A 83 19.19 -7.10 6.24
CA LEU A 83 18.59 -6.89 4.92
C LEU A 83 19.61 -7.18 3.80
N THR A 84 20.84 -6.68 3.94
CA THR A 84 21.91 -6.92 2.96
C THR A 84 22.26 -8.40 2.86
N ASP A 85 22.40 -9.07 3.99
CA ASP A 85 22.69 -10.52 4.06
C ASP A 85 21.56 -11.33 3.38
N LEU A 86 20.31 -10.90 3.52
CA LEU A 86 19.16 -11.52 2.83
C LEU A 86 19.26 -11.37 1.31
N PHE A 87 19.55 -10.17 0.80
CA PHE A 87 19.72 -9.94 -0.64
C PHE A 87 20.88 -10.74 -1.23
N GLU A 88 22.00 -10.83 -0.50
CA GLU A 88 23.17 -11.58 -0.92
C GLU A 88 22.87 -13.08 -1.06
N ARG A 89 22.14 -13.65 -0.09
CA ARG A 89 21.77 -15.06 -0.07
C ARG A 89 20.75 -15.41 -1.13
N GLU A 90 19.69 -14.58 -1.25
CA GLU A 90 18.50 -14.96 -2.03
C GLU A 90 18.57 -14.55 -3.51
N ARG A 91 19.34 -13.55 -3.88
CA ARG A 91 19.50 -13.09 -5.28
C ARG A 91 18.17 -12.84 -5.97
N PHE A 92 17.43 -11.85 -5.51
CA PHE A 92 16.11 -11.50 -6.05
C PHE A 92 16.16 -10.99 -7.49
N ASP A 93 15.13 -11.30 -8.29
CA ASP A 93 14.92 -10.68 -9.59
C ASP A 93 14.31 -9.27 -9.44
N LYS A 94 13.27 -9.16 -8.59
CA LYS A 94 12.49 -7.94 -8.39
C LYS A 94 12.15 -7.76 -6.91
N VAL A 95 11.82 -6.51 -6.55
CA VAL A 95 11.44 -6.14 -5.19
C VAL A 95 10.13 -5.36 -5.21
N VAL A 96 9.21 -5.69 -4.30
CA VAL A 96 8.01 -4.88 -4.03
C VAL A 96 8.08 -4.39 -2.58
N ASN A 97 8.34 -3.10 -2.40
CA ASN A 97 8.45 -2.48 -1.08
C ASN A 97 7.11 -1.90 -0.63
N LEU A 98 6.35 -2.68 0.15
CA LEU A 98 5.07 -2.25 0.76
C LEU A 98 5.21 -1.94 2.26
N ALA A 99 6.28 -2.41 2.91
CA ALA A 99 6.53 -2.11 4.32
C ALA A 99 6.76 -0.61 4.52
N ALA A 100 6.03 -0.06 5.44
CA ALA A 100 6.13 1.34 5.86
C ALA A 100 5.38 1.53 7.18
N GLN A 101 5.74 2.57 7.94
CA GLN A 101 4.81 3.10 8.92
C GLN A 101 3.72 3.86 8.17
N ALA A 102 2.49 3.39 8.31
CA ALA A 102 1.30 3.96 7.67
C ALA A 102 0.44 4.74 8.68
N GLY A 103 -0.55 5.49 8.17
CA GLY A 103 -1.49 6.27 8.98
C GLY A 103 -1.12 7.75 9.03
N VAL A 104 -1.99 8.61 8.49
CA VAL A 104 -1.78 10.08 8.50
C VAL A 104 -1.75 10.61 9.92
N ARG A 105 -2.76 10.25 10.73
CA ARG A 105 -2.93 10.78 12.09
C ARG A 105 -1.83 10.36 13.05
N TYR A 106 -1.39 9.10 12.97
CA TYR A 106 -0.31 8.60 13.83
C TYR A 106 1.02 9.32 13.58
N SER A 107 1.22 9.90 12.38
CA SER A 107 2.43 10.70 12.11
C SER A 107 2.49 12.02 12.90
N LEU A 108 1.36 12.47 13.46
CA LEU A 108 1.31 13.66 14.32
C LEU A 108 1.78 13.34 15.76
N THR A 109 1.64 12.10 16.20
CA THR A 109 1.94 11.67 17.58
C THR A 109 3.23 10.87 17.69
N ASN A 110 3.66 10.19 16.61
CA ASN A 110 4.90 9.40 16.60
C ASN A 110 5.69 9.63 15.29
N PRO A 111 6.32 10.81 15.10
CA PRO A 111 7.05 11.14 13.89
C PRO A 111 8.27 10.24 13.65
N ASP A 112 8.97 9.82 14.72
CA ASP A 112 10.20 9.02 14.61
C ASP A 112 9.95 7.68 13.90
N ALA A 113 8.81 7.05 14.12
CA ALA A 113 8.45 5.80 13.45
C ALA A 113 8.43 5.96 11.91
N TYR A 114 8.02 7.14 11.42
CA TYR A 114 7.99 7.43 9.97
C TYR A 114 9.39 7.70 9.41
N ILE A 115 10.25 8.39 10.14
CA ILE A 115 11.63 8.60 9.73
C ILE A 115 12.37 7.26 9.67
N GLN A 116 12.26 6.44 10.71
CA GLN A 116 12.95 5.16 10.75
C GLN A 116 12.44 4.20 9.65
N ALA A 117 11.15 3.91 9.61
CA ALA A 117 10.62 2.94 8.66
C ALA A 117 10.62 3.46 7.21
N ASN A 118 10.15 4.71 6.98
CA ASN A 118 9.88 5.20 5.63
C ASN A 118 11.09 5.87 4.97
N ILE A 119 12.04 6.41 5.74
CA ILE A 119 13.24 7.05 5.19
C ILE A 119 14.45 6.13 5.36
N VAL A 120 14.82 5.79 6.60
CA VAL A 120 16.01 4.95 6.86
C VAL A 120 15.80 3.53 6.31
N GLY A 121 14.61 2.94 6.52
CA GLY A 121 14.29 1.63 5.95
C GLY A 121 14.29 1.63 4.42
N PHE A 122 13.72 2.68 3.80
CA PHE A 122 13.64 2.75 2.35
C PHE A 122 15.01 2.98 1.67
N ILE A 123 15.90 3.81 2.24
CA ILE A 123 17.25 3.96 1.71
C ILE A 123 18.04 2.63 1.78
N ASN A 124 17.83 1.82 2.82
CA ASN A 124 18.45 0.51 2.91
C ASN A 124 17.97 -0.44 1.79
N VAL A 125 16.66 -0.38 1.45
CA VAL A 125 16.10 -1.13 0.32
C VAL A 125 16.71 -0.67 -1.00
N LEU A 126 16.79 0.65 -1.25
CA LEU A 126 17.40 1.22 -2.46
C LEU A 126 18.87 0.81 -2.62
N GLU A 127 19.67 0.90 -1.55
CA GLU A 127 21.06 0.48 -1.54
C GLU A 127 21.23 -1.02 -1.82
N ALA A 128 20.37 -1.86 -1.23
CA ALA A 128 20.38 -3.29 -1.51
C ALA A 128 19.99 -3.57 -2.97
N CYS A 129 18.95 -2.90 -3.49
CA CYS A 129 18.54 -3.05 -4.88
C CYS A 129 19.66 -2.64 -5.85
N ARG A 130 20.35 -1.53 -5.58
CA ARG A 130 21.51 -1.07 -6.37
C ARG A 130 22.66 -2.07 -6.33
N LYS A 131 23.05 -2.50 -5.12
CA LYS A 131 24.21 -3.39 -4.91
C LYS A 131 24.04 -4.75 -5.59
N TYR A 132 22.80 -5.27 -5.61
CA TYR A 132 22.49 -6.59 -6.17
C TYR A 132 21.78 -6.53 -7.51
N GLU A 133 21.82 -5.39 -8.20
CA GLU A 133 21.36 -5.18 -9.59
C GLU A 133 19.93 -5.68 -9.83
N ILE A 134 19.02 -5.27 -8.92
CA ILE A 134 17.60 -5.66 -9.01
C ILE A 134 16.98 -5.09 -10.30
N LYS A 135 16.29 -5.94 -11.05
CA LYS A 135 15.71 -5.60 -12.35
C LYS A 135 14.53 -4.63 -12.27
N HIS A 136 13.86 -4.55 -11.12
CA HIS A 136 12.75 -3.62 -10.88
C HIS A 136 12.42 -3.52 -9.39
N LEU A 137 12.33 -2.28 -8.88
CA LEU A 137 11.79 -1.95 -7.57
C LEU A 137 10.44 -1.25 -7.75
N ALA A 138 9.33 -1.92 -7.44
CA ALA A 138 8.04 -1.28 -7.23
C ALA A 138 7.90 -0.90 -5.75
N TYR A 139 7.40 0.31 -5.44
CA TYR A 139 7.28 0.75 -4.04
C TYR A 139 5.99 1.51 -3.77
N ALA A 140 5.48 1.37 -2.55
CA ALA A 140 4.28 2.05 -2.10
C ALA A 140 4.57 3.54 -1.85
N SER A 141 3.99 4.42 -2.67
CA SER A 141 3.70 5.81 -2.36
C SER A 141 2.27 5.92 -1.81
N SER A 142 1.62 7.07 -1.88
CA SER A 142 0.28 7.30 -1.34
C SER A 142 -0.38 8.49 -2.01
N SER A 143 -1.70 8.46 -2.16
CA SER A 143 -2.49 9.64 -2.56
C SER A 143 -2.35 10.82 -1.57
N SER A 144 -1.89 10.56 -0.35
CA SER A 144 -1.60 11.62 0.63
C SER A 144 -0.55 12.63 0.17
N VAL A 145 0.32 12.26 -0.81
CA VAL A 145 1.32 13.17 -1.38
C VAL A 145 0.71 14.36 -2.10
N TYR A 146 -0.53 14.25 -2.58
CA TYR A 146 -1.25 15.36 -3.21
C TYR A 146 -1.52 16.52 -2.24
N GLY A 147 -1.54 16.24 -0.92
CA GLY A 147 -1.56 17.28 0.11
C GLY A 147 -2.65 18.33 -0.10
N SER A 148 -2.23 19.58 -0.29
CA SER A 148 -3.12 20.74 -0.50
C SER A 148 -3.60 20.93 -1.94
N ASN A 149 -3.34 20.00 -2.86
CA ASN A 149 -3.87 20.09 -4.22
C ASN A 149 -5.39 20.07 -4.23
N VAL A 150 -6.00 20.97 -5.00
CA VAL A 150 -7.47 21.11 -5.10
C VAL A 150 -8.03 20.66 -6.45
N LYS A 151 -7.20 20.60 -7.49
CA LYS A 151 -7.59 20.12 -8.82
C LYS A 151 -7.83 18.62 -8.78
N MET A 152 -8.98 18.19 -9.29
CA MET A 152 -9.37 16.77 -9.41
C MET A 152 -9.84 16.45 -10.81
N PRO A 153 -9.67 15.20 -11.28
CA PRO A 153 -8.95 14.12 -10.59
C PRO A 153 -7.46 14.43 -10.38
N PHE A 154 -6.85 13.87 -9.34
CA PHE A 154 -5.42 14.00 -9.05
C PHE A 154 -4.61 13.29 -10.13
N SER A 155 -3.81 14.03 -10.88
CA SER A 155 -2.92 13.50 -11.90
C SER A 155 -1.52 13.24 -11.36
N THR A 156 -0.86 12.20 -11.88
CA THR A 156 0.56 11.95 -11.55
C THR A 156 1.50 13.04 -12.06
N SER A 157 1.05 13.84 -13.05
CA SER A 157 1.77 15.01 -13.56
C SER A 157 1.62 16.26 -12.68
N ASP A 158 0.73 16.27 -11.69
CA ASP A 158 0.59 17.40 -10.78
C ASP A 158 1.78 17.47 -9.82
N SER A 159 2.27 18.71 -9.55
CA SER A 159 3.23 18.96 -8.46
C SER A 159 2.62 18.57 -7.12
N VAL A 160 3.42 17.94 -6.25
CA VAL A 160 3.00 17.42 -4.92
C VAL A 160 3.97 17.91 -3.82
N ASP A 161 4.29 19.20 -3.85
CA ASP A 161 5.33 19.82 -3.00
C ASP A 161 4.76 20.43 -1.70
N HIS A 162 3.44 20.33 -1.46
CA HIS A 162 2.77 20.84 -0.27
C HIS A 162 2.04 19.72 0.50
N PRO A 163 2.77 18.71 1.05
CA PRO A 163 2.19 17.66 1.88
C PRO A 163 1.61 18.25 3.17
N VAL A 164 0.46 17.71 3.63
CA VAL A 164 -0.22 18.20 4.85
C VAL A 164 -0.01 17.28 6.05
N SER A 165 0.88 16.32 5.96
CA SER A 165 1.27 15.44 7.06
C SER A 165 2.70 14.92 6.87
N LEU A 166 3.35 14.54 7.98
CA LEU A 166 4.69 13.92 7.91
C LEU A 166 4.66 12.58 7.16
N TYR A 167 3.57 11.82 7.28
CA TYR A 167 3.37 10.63 6.46
C TYR A 167 3.45 10.95 4.97
N ALA A 168 2.71 11.95 4.50
CA ALA A 168 2.73 12.38 3.10
C ALA A 168 4.12 12.85 2.68
N ALA A 169 4.80 13.65 3.51
CA ALA A 169 6.16 14.10 3.28
C ALA A 169 7.14 12.92 3.15
N SER A 170 7.04 11.91 4.03
CA SER A 170 7.87 10.70 3.96
C SER A 170 7.64 9.91 2.67
N LYS A 171 6.40 9.82 2.17
CA LYS A 171 6.10 9.15 0.90
C LYS A 171 6.58 9.94 -0.32
N LYS A 172 6.45 11.27 -0.31
CA LYS A 172 7.08 12.11 -1.35
C LYS A 172 8.59 11.97 -1.34
N SER A 173 9.22 11.93 -0.16
CA SER A 173 10.67 11.68 -0.05
C SER A 173 11.06 10.34 -0.68
N ASN A 174 10.25 9.28 -0.54
CA ASN A 174 10.51 8.01 -1.22
C ASN A 174 10.51 8.16 -2.76
N GLU A 175 9.58 8.95 -3.33
CA GLU A 175 9.56 9.22 -4.78
C GLU A 175 10.85 9.93 -5.22
N LEU A 176 11.29 10.96 -4.48
CA LEU A 176 12.53 11.71 -4.77
C LEU A 176 13.78 10.82 -4.65
N MET A 177 13.88 10.01 -3.60
CA MET A 177 14.99 9.08 -3.39
C MET A 177 15.03 8.02 -4.51
N ALA A 178 13.89 7.42 -4.87
CA ALA A 178 13.81 6.43 -5.93
C ALA A 178 14.23 7.03 -7.28
N HIS A 179 13.75 8.25 -7.61
CA HIS A 179 14.18 8.97 -8.82
C HIS A 179 15.71 9.18 -8.86
N THR A 180 16.30 9.59 -7.73
CA THR A 180 17.75 9.77 -7.62
C THR A 180 18.52 8.48 -7.93
N TYR A 181 18.04 7.33 -7.42
CA TYR A 181 18.67 6.03 -7.68
C TYR A 181 18.46 5.56 -9.14
N SER A 182 17.31 5.84 -9.71
CA SER A 182 17.08 5.59 -11.14
C SER A 182 18.01 6.42 -12.01
N HIS A 183 18.19 7.71 -11.68
CA HIS A 183 19.02 8.64 -12.44
C HIS A 183 20.52 8.31 -12.34
N LEU A 184 21.04 8.08 -11.12
CA LEU A 184 22.47 7.89 -10.90
C LEU A 184 22.95 6.47 -11.22
N PHE A 185 22.11 5.47 -10.99
CA PHE A 185 22.51 4.06 -11.03
C PHE A 185 21.71 3.22 -12.02
N GLY A 186 20.78 3.82 -12.76
CA GLY A 186 19.96 3.09 -13.74
C GLY A 186 19.01 2.06 -13.10
N LEU A 187 18.75 2.13 -11.80
CA LEU A 187 17.81 1.21 -11.13
C LEU A 187 16.38 1.48 -11.61
N PRO A 188 15.70 0.51 -12.25
CA PRO A 188 14.31 0.71 -12.65
C PRO A 188 13.41 0.79 -11.40
N THR A 189 12.70 1.92 -11.22
CA THR A 189 11.81 2.11 -10.07
C THR A 189 10.42 2.60 -10.48
N THR A 190 9.37 2.04 -9.84
CA THR A 190 8.00 2.50 -10.04
C THR A 190 7.32 2.80 -8.70
N GLY A 191 6.93 4.05 -8.51
CA GLY A 191 6.15 4.51 -7.37
C GLY A 191 4.65 4.29 -7.59
N LEU A 192 3.96 3.78 -6.57
CA LEU A 192 2.53 3.49 -6.60
C LEU A 192 1.80 4.37 -5.60
N ARG A 193 1.11 5.42 -6.07
CA ARG A 193 0.25 6.27 -5.25
C ARG A 193 -1.07 5.55 -5.01
N PHE A 194 -1.12 4.74 -3.95
CA PHE A 194 -2.35 4.06 -3.56
C PHE A 194 -3.39 5.05 -3.03
N PHE A 195 -4.62 4.91 -3.52
CA PHE A 195 -5.79 5.55 -2.94
C PHE A 195 -6.35 4.69 -1.80
N THR A 196 -7.62 4.88 -1.41
CA THR A 196 -8.14 4.18 -0.23
C THR A 196 -8.42 2.70 -0.53
N VAL A 197 -7.52 1.83 -0.09
CA VAL A 197 -7.65 0.38 -0.29
C VAL A 197 -8.56 -0.22 0.77
N TYR A 198 -9.51 -1.08 0.34
CA TYR A 198 -10.43 -1.78 1.22
C TYR A 198 -10.67 -3.23 0.76
N GLY A 199 -11.18 -4.07 1.66
CA GLY A 199 -11.49 -5.47 1.38
C GLY A 199 -11.18 -6.41 2.54
N PRO A 200 -11.40 -7.73 2.36
CA PRO A 200 -11.08 -8.76 3.37
C PRO A 200 -9.64 -8.66 3.88
N TRP A 201 -9.43 -8.95 5.15
CA TRP A 201 -8.13 -8.79 5.82
C TRP A 201 -7.64 -7.34 5.88
N GLY A 202 -8.52 -6.36 5.70
CA GLY A 202 -8.22 -4.94 5.74
C GLY A 202 -7.59 -4.49 7.06
N ARG A 203 -7.09 -3.27 7.06
CA ARG A 203 -6.47 -2.68 8.25
C ARG A 203 -7.52 -2.25 9.28
N PRO A 204 -7.33 -2.56 10.57
CA PRO A 204 -8.33 -2.28 11.62
C PRO A 204 -8.47 -0.78 11.94
N ASP A 205 -7.52 0.06 11.56
CA ASP A 205 -7.52 1.51 11.71
C ASP A 205 -8.24 2.26 10.56
N MET A 206 -8.80 1.52 9.58
CA MET A 206 -9.51 2.11 8.43
C MET A 206 -11.04 2.11 8.64
N ALA A 207 -11.72 3.06 8.00
CA ALA A 207 -13.15 3.33 8.20
C ALA A 207 -14.03 2.08 8.05
N LEU A 208 -13.83 1.25 7.02
CA LEU A 208 -14.62 0.03 6.82
C LEU A 208 -14.60 -0.88 8.05
N PHE A 209 -13.41 -1.10 8.59
CA PHE A 209 -13.22 -1.96 9.74
C PHE A 209 -13.81 -1.33 11.03
N LEU A 210 -13.48 -0.05 11.27
CA LEU A 210 -13.96 0.69 12.45
C LEU A 210 -15.50 0.77 12.47
N PHE A 211 -16.11 1.10 11.34
CA PHE A 211 -17.57 1.21 11.22
C PHE A 211 -18.24 -0.16 11.40
N THR A 212 -17.74 -1.19 10.73
CA THR A 212 -18.26 -2.55 10.89
C THR A 212 -18.24 -3.00 12.34
N LYS A 213 -17.11 -2.80 13.04
CA LYS A 213 -16.96 -3.15 14.45
C LYS A 213 -17.97 -2.39 15.31
N ALA A 214 -18.03 -1.08 15.18
CA ALA A 214 -18.91 -0.23 15.98
C ALA A 214 -20.40 -0.58 15.74
N ILE A 215 -20.83 -0.76 14.50
CA ILE A 215 -22.22 -1.13 14.17
C ILE A 215 -22.59 -2.48 14.78
N LYS A 216 -21.71 -3.49 14.68
CA LYS A 216 -21.95 -4.81 15.31
C LYS A 216 -22.07 -4.71 16.82
N GLU A 217 -21.27 -3.85 17.46
CA GLU A 217 -21.26 -3.63 18.93
C GLU A 217 -22.36 -2.65 19.41
N ASN A 218 -23.26 -2.15 18.56
CA ASN A 218 -24.27 -1.12 18.85
C ASN A 218 -23.63 0.20 19.37
N LYS A 219 -22.44 0.52 18.90
CA LYS A 219 -21.74 1.76 19.23
C LYS A 219 -21.88 2.79 18.11
N PRO A 220 -21.85 4.10 18.40
CA PRO A 220 -21.85 5.10 17.34
C PRO A 220 -20.57 5.04 16.50
N ILE A 221 -20.72 5.39 15.22
CA ILE A 221 -19.59 5.63 14.30
C ILE A 221 -19.34 7.13 14.22
N ASP A 222 -18.06 7.54 14.24
CA ASP A 222 -17.67 8.93 14.05
C ASP A 222 -17.64 9.28 12.56
N VAL A 223 -18.52 10.18 12.16
CA VAL A 223 -18.69 10.61 10.76
C VAL A 223 -18.12 12.02 10.61
N PHE A 224 -16.86 12.09 10.21
CA PHE A 224 -16.12 13.34 10.09
C PHE A 224 -16.61 14.21 8.93
N ASN A 225 -16.35 15.52 9.04
CA ASN A 225 -16.83 16.56 8.12
C ASN A 225 -18.34 16.49 7.89
N TYR A 226 -19.11 16.13 8.94
CA TYR A 226 -20.56 15.97 8.88
C TYR A 226 -21.03 15.06 7.74
N GLY A 227 -20.22 14.07 7.36
CA GLY A 227 -20.48 13.16 6.23
C GLY A 227 -20.15 13.71 4.85
N LYS A 228 -19.73 14.96 4.75
CA LYS A 228 -19.40 15.63 3.48
C LYS A 228 -17.98 15.30 3.02
N MET A 229 -17.70 14.01 2.87
CA MET A 229 -16.42 13.50 2.39
C MET A 229 -16.62 12.57 1.21
N LYS A 230 -15.67 12.59 0.28
CA LYS A 230 -15.66 11.70 -0.89
C LYS A 230 -14.32 10.99 -1.00
N ARG A 231 -14.33 9.69 -1.23
CA ARG A 231 -13.11 8.88 -1.35
C ARG A 231 -13.15 8.00 -2.58
N ASP A 232 -12.00 7.89 -3.21
CA ASP A 232 -11.73 6.88 -4.22
C ASP A 232 -11.37 5.57 -3.49
N PHE A 233 -12.38 4.70 -3.33
CA PHE A 233 -12.23 3.39 -2.70
C PHE A 233 -11.85 2.34 -3.75
N THR A 234 -10.75 1.65 -3.54
CA THR A 234 -10.27 0.62 -4.47
C THR A 234 -10.22 -0.73 -3.78
N TYR A 235 -10.88 -1.72 -4.37
CA TYR A 235 -10.93 -3.08 -3.82
C TYR A 235 -9.57 -3.76 -3.88
N ILE A 236 -9.28 -4.60 -2.89
CA ILE A 236 -7.95 -5.21 -2.72
C ILE A 236 -7.48 -6.03 -3.92
N ASP A 237 -8.36 -6.80 -4.58
CA ASP A 237 -7.98 -7.61 -5.73
C ASP A 237 -7.60 -6.71 -6.93
N ASP A 238 -8.29 -5.58 -7.10
CA ASP A 238 -7.96 -4.58 -8.12
C ASP A 238 -6.59 -3.94 -7.83
N ILE A 239 -6.28 -3.63 -6.56
CA ILE A 239 -4.97 -3.13 -6.16
C ILE A 239 -3.87 -4.14 -6.51
N VAL A 240 -4.07 -5.39 -6.13
CA VAL A 240 -3.08 -6.46 -6.35
C VAL A 240 -2.83 -6.70 -7.84
N GLU A 241 -3.88 -6.70 -8.66
CA GLU A 241 -3.73 -6.81 -10.12
C GLU A 241 -2.92 -5.64 -10.69
N GLY A 242 -3.19 -4.41 -10.25
CA GLY A 242 -2.41 -3.24 -10.65
C GLY A 242 -0.93 -3.35 -10.28
N VAL A 243 -0.63 -3.79 -9.05
CA VAL A 243 0.76 -4.01 -8.59
C VAL A 243 1.45 -5.09 -9.42
N VAL A 244 0.77 -6.19 -9.73
CA VAL A 244 1.32 -7.29 -10.55
C VAL A 244 1.66 -6.80 -11.95
N ARG A 245 0.78 -6.05 -12.59
CA ARG A 245 1.04 -5.48 -13.93
C ARG A 245 2.22 -4.51 -13.91
N VAL A 246 2.28 -3.63 -12.94
CA VAL A 246 3.44 -2.74 -12.75
C VAL A 246 4.71 -3.56 -12.55
N LEU A 247 4.68 -4.56 -11.68
CA LEU A 247 5.86 -5.41 -11.43
C LEU A 247 6.37 -6.09 -12.70
N ASP A 248 5.47 -6.48 -13.59
CA ASP A 248 5.83 -7.17 -14.85
C ASP A 248 6.36 -6.20 -15.92
N HIS A 249 6.09 -4.90 -15.79
CA HIS A 249 6.50 -3.85 -16.74
C HIS A 249 7.47 -2.85 -16.10
N PRO A 250 8.76 -3.20 -15.95
CA PRO A 250 9.77 -2.24 -15.49
C PRO A 250 9.79 -1.00 -16.35
N PRO A 251 9.91 0.21 -15.79
CA PRO A 251 9.98 1.42 -16.57
C PRO A 251 11.26 1.47 -17.39
N THR A 252 11.14 2.00 -18.59
CA THR A 252 12.27 2.29 -19.48
C THR A 252 12.58 3.79 -19.47
N PRO A 253 13.82 4.19 -19.75
CA PRO A 253 14.16 5.60 -19.94
C PRO A 253 13.30 6.26 -21.02
N THR A 254 12.93 7.52 -20.82
CA THR A 254 12.25 8.35 -21.82
C THR A 254 13.24 9.41 -22.32
N PRO A 255 14.16 9.07 -23.27
CA PRO A 255 15.28 9.93 -23.65
C PRO A 255 14.82 11.26 -24.29
N ASP A 256 13.71 11.24 -25.02
CA ASP A 256 13.15 12.40 -25.74
C ASP A 256 12.17 13.21 -24.87
N LEU A 257 12.18 13.01 -23.54
CA LEU A 257 11.33 13.79 -22.64
C LEU A 257 11.64 15.28 -22.77
N ASP A 258 10.62 16.06 -23.13
CA ASP A 258 10.71 17.51 -23.23
C ASP A 258 10.91 18.11 -21.82
N ASN A 259 12.06 18.72 -21.59
CA ASN A 259 12.37 19.37 -20.32
C ASN A 259 11.59 20.67 -20.08
N SER A 260 10.89 21.21 -21.08
CA SER A 260 10.03 22.38 -20.91
C SER A 260 8.73 22.03 -20.18
N VAL A 261 8.35 20.75 -20.17
CA VAL A 261 7.17 20.25 -19.45
C VAL A 261 7.65 19.30 -18.35
N MET A 262 7.74 19.82 -17.13
CA MET A 262 8.17 19.04 -15.94
C MET A 262 7.01 18.14 -15.48
N ASP A 263 6.99 16.89 -15.95
CA ASP A 263 6.10 15.84 -15.39
C ASP A 263 6.83 15.06 -14.30
N PRO A 264 6.45 15.21 -13.01
CA PRO A 264 7.14 14.56 -11.90
C PRO A 264 6.96 13.03 -11.87
N SER A 265 6.10 12.47 -12.71
CA SER A 265 5.89 11.04 -12.82
C SER A 265 6.77 10.35 -13.85
N LEU A 266 7.48 11.13 -14.68
CA LEU A 266 8.33 10.67 -15.76
C LEU A 266 9.79 11.10 -15.55
N SER A 267 10.71 10.42 -16.23
CA SER A 267 12.12 10.81 -16.25
C SER A 267 12.83 10.29 -17.50
N ARG A 268 13.97 10.90 -17.84
CA ARG A 268 14.94 10.32 -18.77
C ARG A 268 15.62 9.07 -18.22
N ALA A 269 15.55 8.85 -16.89
CA ALA A 269 15.96 7.62 -16.21
C ALA A 269 14.82 6.59 -16.21
N PRO A 270 15.08 5.31 -15.90
CA PRO A 270 14.05 4.27 -15.78
C PRO A 270 13.21 4.44 -14.51
N TYR A 271 12.39 5.49 -14.49
CA TYR A 271 11.55 5.90 -13.37
C TYR A 271 10.13 6.19 -13.81
N LYS A 272 9.16 5.76 -13.02
CA LYS A 272 7.72 6.03 -13.27
C LYS A 272 6.95 6.14 -11.96
N VAL A 273 5.86 6.92 -11.99
CA VAL A 273 4.85 6.94 -10.91
C VAL A 273 3.47 6.70 -11.51
N PHE A 274 2.67 5.84 -10.87
CA PHE A 274 1.28 5.61 -11.20
C PHE A 274 0.36 5.89 -10.01
N ASN A 275 -0.83 6.40 -10.29
CA ASN A 275 -1.96 6.30 -9.38
C ASN A 275 -2.57 4.89 -9.49
N ILE A 276 -2.87 4.27 -8.35
CA ILE A 276 -3.71 3.08 -8.29
C ILE A 276 -4.95 3.41 -7.45
N GLY A 277 -6.05 3.65 -8.15
CA GLY A 277 -7.35 4.03 -7.63
C GLY A 277 -8.46 3.49 -8.53
N ASN A 278 -9.70 3.55 -8.10
CA ASN A 278 -10.85 3.08 -8.89
C ASN A 278 -11.35 4.15 -9.89
N SER A 279 -10.84 5.37 -9.80
CA SER A 279 -11.29 6.53 -10.62
C SER A 279 -12.81 6.76 -10.56
N SER A 280 -13.43 6.34 -9.46
CA SER A 280 -14.88 6.44 -9.21
C SER A 280 -15.13 6.78 -7.73
N PRO A 281 -14.98 8.07 -7.35
CA PRO A 281 -15.13 8.50 -5.97
C PRO A 281 -16.54 8.26 -5.45
N VAL A 282 -16.64 7.78 -4.21
CA VAL A 282 -17.89 7.47 -3.50
C VAL A 282 -18.07 8.43 -2.33
N GLU A 283 -19.28 8.95 -2.14
CA GLU A 283 -19.65 9.73 -0.96
C GLU A 283 -19.53 8.87 0.32
N LEU A 284 -19.03 9.45 1.40
CA LEU A 284 -18.90 8.72 2.68
C LEU A 284 -20.23 8.14 3.15
N MET A 285 -21.33 8.88 2.95
CA MET A 285 -22.66 8.41 3.36
C MET A 285 -23.10 7.19 2.56
N ASP A 286 -22.85 7.15 1.24
CA ASP A 286 -23.15 5.99 0.40
C ASP A 286 -22.31 4.76 0.79
N PHE A 287 -21.05 5.00 1.20
CA PHE A 287 -20.20 3.93 1.73
C PHE A 287 -20.74 3.37 3.06
N ILE A 288 -21.23 4.23 3.96
CA ILE A 288 -21.88 3.82 5.22
C ILE A 288 -23.16 3.01 4.92
N VAL A 289 -24.00 3.46 3.99
CA VAL A 289 -25.21 2.72 3.57
C VAL A 289 -24.86 1.33 3.04
N ALA A 290 -23.79 1.21 2.25
CA ALA A 290 -23.33 -0.09 1.77
C ALA A 290 -22.92 -1.05 2.92
N ILE A 291 -22.34 -0.52 4.00
CA ILE A 291 -22.00 -1.31 5.21
C ILE A 291 -23.27 -1.69 5.98
N GLU A 292 -24.21 -0.76 6.16
CA GLU A 292 -25.51 -1.00 6.82
C GLU A 292 -26.30 -2.10 6.09
N GLU A 293 -26.41 -2.00 4.77
CA GLU A 293 -27.07 -3.01 3.92
C GLU A 293 -26.41 -4.40 4.07
N ALA A 294 -25.06 -4.45 4.04
CA ALA A 294 -24.34 -5.72 4.15
C ALA A 294 -24.41 -6.35 5.55
N LEU A 295 -24.59 -5.54 6.60
CA LEU A 295 -24.78 -6.00 7.99
C LEU A 295 -26.24 -6.27 8.33
N GLY A 296 -27.19 -5.75 7.55
CA GLY A 296 -28.63 -5.75 7.89
C GLY A 296 -28.94 -4.90 9.14
N LYS A 297 -28.16 -3.84 9.40
CA LYS A 297 -28.24 -3.04 10.62
C LYS A 297 -27.82 -1.59 10.39
N GLU A 298 -28.63 -0.65 10.84
CA GLU A 298 -28.35 0.79 10.75
C GLU A 298 -27.26 1.22 11.76
N ALA A 299 -26.45 2.21 11.35
CA ALA A 299 -25.43 2.80 12.19
C ALA A 299 -25.96 3.95 13.04
N LEU A 300 -25.57 4.01 14.30
CA LEU A 300 -25.67 5.22 15.10
C LEU A 300 -24.57 6.17 14.66
N LYS A 301 -24.92 7.34 14.12
CA LYS A 301 -23.98 8.29 13.50
C LYS A 301 -23.70 9.47 14.43
N ASN A 302 -22.43 9.67 14.80
CA ASN A 302 -21.93 10.83 15.51
C ASN A 302 -21.27 11.78 14.47
N LEU A 303 -21.96 12.86 14.13
CA LEU A 303 -21.46 13.81 13.12
C LEU A 303 -20.43 14.75 13.75
N MET A 304 -19.23 14.82 13.17
CA MET A 304 -18.08 15.55 13.71
C MET A 304 -17.46 16.47 12.65
N GLU A 305 -16.68 17.44 13.11
CA GLU A 305 -15.84 18.27 12.25
C GLU A 305 -14.74 17.47 11.55
N ILE A 306 -14.17 18.04 10.48
CA ILE A 306 -13.04 17.42 9.77
C ILE A 306 -11.82 17.33 10.68
N GLN A 307 -11.10 16.22 10.62
CA GLN A 307 -9.89 16.01 11.41
C GLN A 307 -8.67 16.70 10.78
N PRO A 308 -7.71 17.18 11.60
CA PRO A 308 -6.44 17.70 11.10
C PRO A 308 -5.71 16.67 10.22
N GLY A 309 -5.20 17.13 9.07
CA GLY A 309 -4.50 16.30 8.10
C GLY A 309 -5.40 15.49 7.15
N ASP A 310 -6.73 15.48 7.36
CA ASP A 310 -7.68 14.91 6.41
C ASP A 310 -8.00 15.90 5.28
N VAL A 311 -8.30 15.35 4.09
CA VAL A 311 -8.77 16.11 2.93
C VAL A 311 -10.24 15.79 2.65
N PRO A 312 -11.06 16.75 2.16
CA PRO A 312 -12.49 16.52 1.95
C PRO A 312 -12.77 15.49 0.83
N ALA A 313 -11.96 15.43 -0.21
CA ALA A 313 -12.16 14.50 -1.33
C ALA A 313 -10.85 13.93 -1.85
N THR A 314 -10.93 12.72 -2.44
CA THR A 314 -9.86 12.14 -3.26
C THR A 314 -10.46 11.50 -4.51
N HIS A 315 -9.81 11.71 -5.65
CA HIS A 315 -10.20 11.15 -6.94
C HIS A 315 -8.93 10.89 -7.76
N ALA A 316 -8.68 9.64 -8.14
CA ALA A 316 -7.52 9.25 -8.93
C ALA A 316 -7.74 9.51 -10.42
N ASP A 317 -6.76 10.10 -11.09
CA ASP A 317 -6.59 9.92 -12.54
C ASP A 317 -5.75 8.65 -12.76
N THR A 318 -6.37 7.60 -13.27
CA THR A 318 -5.74 6.31 -13.57
C THR A 318 -5.48 6.11 -15.07
N THR A 319 -5.71 7.14 -15.88
CA THR A 319 -5.51 7.11 -17.35
C THR A 319 -4.12 6.61 -17.74
N PRO A 320 -3.01 7.04 -17.11
CA PRO A 320 -1.68 6.51 -17.44
C PRO A 320 -1.57 5.00 -17.18
N LEU A 321 -2.14 4.50 -16.08
CA LEU A 321 -2.15 3.07 -15.77
C LEU A 321 -2.94 2.26 -16.81
N GLU A 322 -4.10 2.79 -17.22
CA GLU A 322 -4.96 2.16 -18.23
C GLU A 322 -4.26 2.13 -19.61
N ASN A 323 -3.71 3.25 -20.03
CA ASN A 323 -3.07 3.38 -21.35
C ASN A 323 -1.79 2.55 -21.50
N GLU A 324 -0.96 2.51 -20.45
CA GLU A 324 0.35 1.85 -20.51
C GLU A 324 0.29 0.37 -20.14
N LEU A 325 -0.60 -0.02 -19.21
CA LEU A 325 -0.66 -1.40 -18.69
C LEU A 325 -1.97 -2.12 -19.02
N GLY A 326 -2.87 -1.47 -19.77
CA GLY A 326 -4.15 -2.04 -20.18
C GLY A 326 -5.05 -2.44 -19.02
N TYR A 327 -4.97 -1.73 -17.88
CA TYR A 327 -5.68 -2.10 -16.67
C TYR A 327 -6.37 -0.93 -15.98
N ARG A 328 -7.64 -1.16 -15.64
CA ARG A 328 -8.46 -0.25 -14.86
C ARG A 328 -9.18 -1.02 -13.75
N PRO A 329 -9.04 -0.60 -12.47
CA PRO A 329 -9.87 -1.09 -11.38
C PRO A 329 -11.35 -0.93 -11.67
N SER A 330 -12.19 -1.91 -11.27
CA SER A 330 -13.61 -1.91 -11.64
C SER A 330 -14.56 -2.54 -10.62
N THR A 331 -14.06 -3.03 -9.49
CA THR A 331 -14.92 -3.68 -8.48
C THR A 331 -15.86 -2.67 -7.82
N PRO A 332 -17.19 -2.84 -7.94
CA PRO A 332 -18.16 -1.96 -7.28
C PRO A 332 -18.00 -1.98 -5.75
N VAL A 333 -18.16 -0.81 -5.11
CA VAL A 333 -17.99 -0.68 -3.65
C VAL A 333 -18.91 -1.62 -2.88
N LYS A 334 -20.19 -1.73 -3.25
CA LYS A 334 -21.15 -2.66 -2.60
C LYS A 334 -20.66 -4.11 -2.62
N THR A 335 -20.07 -4.55 -3.73
CA THR A 335 -19.52 -5.92 -3.86
C THR A 335 -18.33 -6.12 -2.92
N GLY A 336 -17.39 -5.19 -2.89
CA GLY A 336 -16.22 -5.29 -2.04
C GLY A 336 -16.55 -5.19 -0.55
N VAL A 337 -17.50 -4.32 -0.17
CA VAL A 337 -17.99 -4.19 1.21
C VAL A 337 -18.64 -5.50 1.66
N LYS A 338 -19.51 -6.12 0.83
CA LYS A 338 -20.14 -7.40 1.15
C LYS A 338 -19.09 -8.48 1.42
N LYS A 339 -18.08 -8.64 0.55
CA LYS A 339 -16.99 -9.61 0.74
C LYS A 339 -16.19 -9.34 2.03
N PHE A 340 -15.97 -8.05 2.37
CA PHE A 340 -15.33 -7.71 3.63
C PHE A 340 -16.16 -8.14 4.84
N ILE A 341 -17.48 -7.86 4.83
CA ILE A 341 -18.40 -8.22 5.93
C ILE A 341 -18.49 -9.75 6.09
N GLU A 342 -18.54 -10.51 5.00
CA GLU A 342 -18.50 -11.97 5.04
C GLU A 342 -17.23 -12.47 5.73
N TRP A 343 -16.05 -11.96 5.31
CA TRP A 343 -14.78 -12.26 5.95
C TRP A 343 -14.76 -11.85 7.43
N TYR A 344 -15.23 -10.64 7.75
CA TYR A 344 -15.23 -10.11 9.12
C TYR A 344 -16.06 -10.98 10.05
N ASN A 345 -17.24 -11.41 9.60
CA ASN A 345 -18.13 -12.29 10.36
C ASN A 345 -17.54 -13.69 10.58
N ASP A 346 -16.76 -14.18 9.63
CA ASP A 346 -16.09 -15.48 9.73
C ASP A 346 -14.87 -15.42 10.69
N TYR A 347 -14.08 -14.39 10.58
CA TYR A 347 -12.83 -14.22 11.36
C TYR A 347 -13.09 -13.80 12.82
N TYR A 348 -14.11 -12.99 13.10
CA TYR A 348 -14.45 -12.46 14.43
C TYR A 348 -15.74 -13.11 14.99
N ARG A 349 -15.91 -14.40 14.76
CA ARG A 349 -16.98 -15.19 15.37
C ARG A 349 -16.88 -15.30 16.88
#